data_434ba1c7a735d5c0ed51c77cbd1c76bf
#
_entry.id   434ba1c7a735d5c0ed51c77cbd1c76bf
#
_cell.length_a   1.000
_cell.length_b   1.000
_cell.length_c   1.000
_cell.angle_alpha   90.00
_cell.angle_beta   90.00
_cell.angle_gamma   90.00
#
_symmetry.space_group_name_H-M   'P 1'
#
loop_
_entity.id
_entity.type
_entity.pdbx_description
1 polymer ?
#
loop_
_entity_poly.entity_id
_entity_poly.type
_entity_poly.pdbx_seq_one_letter_code
_entity_poly.pdbx_strand_id
1 'polypeptide(L)'
;MKKYLLSLTLSLLFIPIVLWGQNTSAKSLSSRLDTLIKYQLPAGSNVGISVYDLTTGKSLYTYQSDKLSRPASTMKLLTTITALARPDADEPFKTEVWYQGVIERDTLKGDIYVVGGYDPEFDDEALDSLVNTVSRFPFSVIAGNVYGDVSMKDSIYWGSGWAWDDTPASYQPYLSPLMLNKGLITVTASPLFSSSVL
;
A
#
# COMPACT_ATOMS: atom_id res chain seq x y z
N MET A 1 -55.46 46.28 22.97
CA MET A 1 -54.27 46.70 22.16
C MET A 1 -52.91 46.46 22.85
N LYS A 2 -52.83 46.24 24.19
CA LYS A 2 -51.52 46.01 24.87
C LYS A 2 -50.96 44.60 24.80
N LYS A 3 -51.75 43.57 24.45
CA LYS A 3 -51.31 42.18 24.37
C LYS A 3 -50.52 41.82 23.09
N TYR A 4 -50.71 42.55 22.02
CA TYR A 4 -50.02 42.28 20.75
C TYR A 4 -48.64 42.98 20.62
N LEU A 5 -48.42 44.04 21.41
CA LEU A 5 -47.14 44.73 21.46
C LEU A 5 -46.05 43.92 22.16
N LEU A 6 -46.41 43.09 23.17
CA LEU A 6 -45.49 42.29 23.92
C LEU A 6 -45.02 41.04 23.13
N SER A 7 -45.87 40.51 22.25
CA SER A 7 -45.58 39.37 21.39
C SER A 7 -44.64 39.72 20.25
N LEU A 8 -44.77 40.97 19.70
CA LEU A 8 -43.93 41.43 18.61
C LEU A 8 -42.50 41.78 19.06
N THR A 9 -42.32 42.25 20.30
CA THR A 9 -41.00 42.58 20.83
C THR A 9 -40.23 41.33 21.26
N LEU A 10 -40.89 40.24 21.63
CA LEU A 10 -40.24 38.96 22.00
C LEU A 10 -39.75 38.20 20.76
N SER A 11 -40.44 38.29 19.62
CA SER A 11 -40.01 37.69 18.36
C SER A 11 -38.83 38.43 17.70
N LEU A 12 -38.67 39.73 17.95
CA LEU A 12 -37.54 40.52 17.44
C LEU A 12 -36.24 40.32 18.22
N LEU A 13 -36.30 39.79 19.45
CA LEU A 13 -35.13 39.48 20.27
C LEU A 13 -34.51 38.12 19.95
N PHE A 14 -35.22 37.22 19.26
CA PHE A 14 -34.70 35.89 18.89
C PHE A 14 -34.08 35.83 17.51
N ILE A 15 -34.31 36.81 16.64
CA ILE A 15 -33.78 36.83 15.26
C ILE A 15 -32.27 37.02 15.16
N PRO A 16 -31.58 37.82 15.99
CA PRO A 16 -30.15 37.99 15.88
C PRO A 16 -29.29 36.81 16.41
N ILE A 17 -29.87 35.94 17.26
CA ILE A 17 -29.11 34.82 17.86
C ILE A 17 -28.92 33.67 16.86
N VAL A 18 -29.86 33.47 15.94
CA VAL A 18 -29.78 32.40 14.92
C VAL A 18 -28.81 32.76 13.79
N LEU A 19 -28.56 34.04 13.52
CA LEU A 19 -27.66 34.50 12.47
C LEU A 19 -26.19 34.52 12.89
N TRP A 20 -25.88 34.44 14.18
CA TRP A 20 -24.50 34.38 14.67
C TRP A 20 -23.91 32.97 14.76
N GLY A 21 -24.78 31.94 14.70
CA GLY A 21 -24.34 30.53 14.79
C GLY A 21 -23.73 29.95 13.52
N GLN A 22 -23.95 30.55 12.36
CA GLN A 22 -23.56 29.93 11.08
C GLN A 22 -22.21 30.37 10.51
N ASN A 23 -21.55 31.37 11.11
CA ASN A 23 -20.28 31.91 10.59
C ASN A 23 -19.02 31.48 11.37
N THR A 24 -19.16 30.63 12.39
CA THR A 24 -18.04 30.23 13.26
C THR A 24 -17.25 29.03 12.76
N SER A 25 -17.81 28.20 11.87
CA SER A 25 -17.16 26.95 11.46
C SER A 25 -15.97 27.13 10.52
N ALA A 26 -16.09 27.94 9.48
CA ALA A 26 -15.02 28.12 8.47
C ALA A 26 -13.85 28.95 9.03
N LYS A 27 -14.15 30.01 9.82
CA LYS A 27 -13.10 30.77 10.54
C LYS A 27 -12.38 29.91 11.57
N SER A 28 -13.04 28.92 12.16
CA SER A 28 -12.41 28.05 13.18
C SER A 28 -11.38 27.09 12.57
N LEU A 29 -11.60 26.54 11.38
CA LEU A 29 -10.64 25.62 10.74
C LEU A 29 -9.35 26.32 10.38
N SER A 30 -9.42 27.41 9.61
CA SER A 30 -8.23 28.16 9.21
C SER A 30 -7.45 28.67 10.41
N SER A 31 -8.13 29.28 11.40
CA SER A 31 -7.46 29.78 12.61
C SER A 31 -6.82 28.65 13.44
N ARG A 32 -7.41 27.47 13.50
CA ARG A 32 -6.83 26.32 14.19
C ARG A 32 -5.60 25.79 13.46
N LEU A 33 -5.64 25.71 12.14
CA LEU A 33 -4.51 25.27 11.32
C LEU A 33 -3.36 26.27 11.41
N ASP A 34 -3.62 27.58 11.32
CA ASP A 34 -2.61 28.62 11.48
C ASP A 34 -1.95 28.56 12.87
N THR A 35 -2.75 28.32 13.92
CA THR A 35 -2.25 28.18 15.29
C THR A 35 -1.35 26.93 15.41
N LEU A 36 -1.76 25.80 14.82
CA LEU A 36 -0.97 24.58 14.81
C LEU A 36 0.37 24.80 14.12
N ILE A 37 0.36 25.38 12.93
CA ILE A 37 1.58 25.66 12.16
C ILE A 37 2.53 26.56 12.94
N LYS A 38 1.99 27.62 13.55
CA LYS A 38 2.80 28.65 14.22
C LYS A 38 3.38 28.22 15.56
N TYR A 39 2.64 27.42 16.33
CA TYR A 39 2.97 27.18 17.73
C TYR A 39 3.21 25.72 18.10
N GLN A 40 2.78 24.76 17.27
CA GLN A 40 2.88 23.34 17.61
C GLN A 40 3.89 22.57 16.76
N LEU A 41 4.34 23.14 15.65
CA LEU A 41 5.37 22.51 14.85
C LEU A 41 6.77 22.96 15.31
N PRO A 42 7.76 22.05 15.27
CA PRO A 42 9.16 22.41 15.51
C PRO A 42 9.62 23.53 14.57
N ALA A 43 10.49 24.40 15.04
CA ALA A 43 11.08 25.43 14.21
C ALA A 43 11.83 24.80 13.02
N GLY A 44 11.62 25.35 11.83
CA GLY A 44 12.24 24.85 10.60
C GLY A 44 11.48 23.69 9.93
N SER A 45 10.33 23.26 10.47
CA SER A 45 9.49 22.26 9.81
C SER A 45 9.09 22.69 8.39
N ASN A 46 9.21 21.77 7.43
CA ASN A 46 8.72 21.97 6.09
C ASN A 46 7.29 21.42 6.01
N VAL A 47 6.32 22.31 5.77
CA VAL A 47 4.90 21.97 5.77
C VAL A 47 4.21 22.55 4.55
N GLY A 48 3.44 21.73 3.86
CA GLY A 48 2.47 22.14 2.86
C GLY A 48 1.11 21.58 3.25
N ILE A 49 0.06 22.38 3.20
CA ILE A 49 -1.31 21.95 3.51
C ILE A 49 -2.25 22.39 2.41
N SER A 50 -3.09 21.48 1.94
CA SER A 50 -4.22 21.76 1.08
C SER A 50 -5.44 21.01 1.60
N VAL A 51 -6.50 21.73 1.94
CA VAL A 51 -7.78 21.15 2.37
C VAL A 51 -8.83 21.50 1.32
N TYR A 52 -9.46 20.49 0.78
CA TYR A 52 -10.40 20.60 -0.30
C TYR A 52 -11.73 19.94 0.05
N ASP A 53 -12.83 20.62 -0.18
CA ASP A 53 -14.17 20.07 -0.02
C ASP A 53 -14.58 19.37 -1.31
N LEU A 54 -14.64 18.05 -1.27
CA LEU A 54 -15.01 17.21 -2.42
C LEU A 54 -16.48 17.36 -2.81
N THR A 55 -17.34 17.75 -1.88
CA THR A 55 -18.79 17.94 -2.14
C THR A 55 -19.05 19.22 -2.92
N THR A 56 -18.42 20.32 -2.51
CA THR A 56 -18.62 21.62 -3.13
C THR A 56 -17.60 21.97 -4.21
N GLY A 57 -16.53 21.17 -4.35
CA GLY A 57 -15.45 21.43 -5.27
C GLY A 57 -14.62 22.68 -4.93
N LYS A 58 -14.52 23.04 -3.64
CA LYS A 58 -13.83 24.26 -3.20
C LYS A 58 -12.65 23.97 -2.28
N SER A 59 -11.60 24.77 -2.45
CA SER A 59 -10.51 24.81 -1.49
C SER A 59 -10.97 25.53 -0.21
N LEU A 60 -10.80 24.86 0.93
CA LEU A 60 -11.13 25.40 2.25
C LEU A 60 -9.94 26.05 2.94
N TYR A 61 -8.72 25.55 2.67
CA TYR A 61 -7.50 26.05 3.25
C TYR A 61 -6.29 25.67 2.40
N THR A 62 -5.34 26.58 2.27
CA THR A 62 -4.05 26.33 1.62
C THR A 62 -2.94 27.01 2.41
N TYR A 63 -1.84 26.30 2.58
CA TYR A 63 -0.61 26.83 3.15
C TYR A 63 0.57 26.18 2.45
N GLN A 64 1.40 26.99 1.75
CA GLN A 64 2.56 26.50 0.99
C GLN A 64 2.26 25.24 0.13
N SER A 65 1.07 25.15 -0.42
CA SER A 65 0.57 23.95 -1.13
C SER A 65 1.26 23.69 -2.48
N ASP A 66 1.94 24.70 -3.01
CA ASP A 66 2.76 24.65 -4.22
C ASP A 66 4.22 24.25 -3.96
N LYS A 67 4.61 24.15 -2.69
CA LYS A 67 5.97 23.82 -2.33
C LYS A 67 6.27 22.35 -2.55
N LEU A 68 7.36 22.06 -3.27
CA LEU A 68 7.81 20.69 -3.50
C LEU A 68 8.24 20.03 -2.19
N SER A 69 7.77 18.83 -1.98
CA SER A 69 8.09 17.99 -0.82
C SER A 69 8.39 16.56 -1.25
N ARG A 70 9.14 15.83 -0.43
CA ARG A 70 9.36 14.41 -0.67
C ARG A 70 8.06 13.66 -0.38
N PRO A 71 7.51 12.91 -1.35
CA PRO A 71 6.21 12.26 -1.18
C PRO A 71 6.26 11.05 -0.25
N ALA A 72 7.43 10.42 -0.09
CA ALA A 72 7.56 9.15 0.62
C ALA A 72 6.43 8.17 0.21
N SER A 73 5.82 7.43 1.16
CA SER A 73 4.74 6.47 0.86
C SER A 73 3.47 7.08 0.28
N THR A 74 3.30 8.41 0.29
CA THR A 74 2.16 9.03 -0.42
C THR A 74 2.26 8.87 -1.93
N MET A 75 3.46 8.56 -2.48
CA MET A 75 3.63 8.18 -3.88
C MET A 75 2.79 6.96 -4.28
N LYS A 76 2.48 6.06 -3.33
CA LYS A 76 1.62 4.91 -3.56
C LYS A 76 0.22 5.29 -4.06
N LEU A 77 -0.27 6.48 -3.69
CA LEU A 77 -1.55 7.00 -4.21
C LEU A 77 -1.52 7.17 -5.72
N LEU A 78 -0.44 7.72 -6.27
CA LEU A 78 -0.30 7.87 -7.73
C LEU A 78 -0.22 6.51 -8.42
N THR A 79 0.54 5.58 -7.87
CA THR A 79 0.64 4.21 -8.39
C THR A 79 -0.73 3.53 -8.39
N THR A 80 -1.47 3.62 -7.27
CA THR A 80 -2.80 3.01 -7.14
C THR A 80 -3.81 3.65 -8.09
N ILE A 81 -3.84 4.98 -8.19
CA ILE A 81 -4.73 5.69 -9.12
C ILE A 81 -4.42 5.29 -10.57
N THR A 82 -3.14 5.20 -10.92
CA THR A 82 -2.70 4.80 -12.26
C THR A 82 -3.13 3.36 -12.56
N ALA A 83 -2.96 2.45 -11.62
CA ALA A 83 -3.39 1.06 -11.76
C ALA A 83 -4.91 0.96 -11.98
N LEU A 84 -5.70 1.65 -11.15
CA LEU A 84 -7.17 1.65 -11.26
C LEU A 84 -7.69 2.33 -12.55
N ALA A 85 -6.91 3.24 -13.14
CA ALA A 85 -7.28 3.90 -14.41
C ALA A 85 -6.96 3.06 -15.65
N ARG A 86 -6.27 1.92 -15.51
CA ARG A 86 -5.96 1.03 -16.62
C ARG A 86 -7.14 0.13 -16.98
N PRO A 87 -7.31 -0.24 -18.26
CA PRO A 87 -8.35 -1.18 -18.67
C PRO A 87 -8.18 -2.59 -18.09
N ASP A 88 -6.96 -2.96 -17.71
CA ASP A 88 -6.56 -4.25 -17.15
C ASP A 88 -6.41 -4.22 -15.61
N ALA A 89 -7.09 -3.27 -14.94
CA ALA A 89 -7.02 -3.10 -13.48
C ALA A 89 -7.50 -4.34 -12.70
N ASP A 90 -8.34 -5.16 -13.30
CA ASP A 90 -8.88 -6.39 -12.70
C ASP A 90 -8.05 -7.64 -13.01
N GLU A 91 -6.97 -7.51 -13.81
CA GLU A 91 -6.09 -8.64 -14.08
C GLU A 91 -5.32 -9.04 -12.81
N PRO A 92 -5.44 -10.31 -12.38
CA PRO A 92 -4.74 -10.77 -11.18
C PRO A 92 -3.25 -10.99 -11.46
N PHE A 93 -2.43 -10.77 -10.46
CA PHE A 93 -1.07 -11.30 -10.43
C PHE A 93 -1.14 -12.82 -10.34
N LYS A 94 -0.22 -13.53 -11.02
CA LYS A 94 -0.28 -14.99 -11.11
C LYS A 94 1.10 -15.61 -10.90
N THR A 95 1.13 -16.68 -10.12
CA THR A 95 2.22 -17.65 -10.15
C THR A 95 1.71 -18.91 -10.80
N GLU A 96 2.32 -19.33 -11.90
CA GLU A 96 1.83 -20.43 -12.73
C GLU A 96 2.81 -21.59 -12.75
N VAL A 97 2.30 -22.81 -12.98
CA VAL A 97 3.12 -23.99 -13.25
C VAL A 97 2.85 -24.52 -14.63
N TRP A 98 3.92 -24.65 -15.38
CA TRP A 98 3.91 -25.22 -16.71
C TRP A 98 4.81 -26.44 -16.76
N TYR A 99 4.52 -27.38 -17.66
CA TYR A 99 5.45 -28.49 -17.94
C TYR A 99 5.71 -28.60 -19.43
N GLN A 100 6.89 -29.11 -19.76
CA GLN A 100 7.30 -29.41 -21.12
C GLN A 100 7.85 -30.83 -21.16
N GLY A 101 7.36 -31.63 -22.09
CA GLY A 101 7.81 -33.01 -22.25
C GLY A 101 6.68 -33.97 -22.57
N VAL A 102 6.95 -35.27 -22.45
CA VAL A 102 6.00 -36.34 -22.72
C VAL A 102 5.69 -37.08 -21.41
N ILE A 103 4.40 -37.34 -21.19
CA ILE A 103 3.97 -38.15 -20.07
C ILE A 103 3.87 -39.59 -20.52
N GLU A 104 4.73 -40.46 -19.98
CA GLU A 104 4.71 -41.86 -20.20
C GLU A 104 4.32 -42.60 -18.93
N ARG A 105 3.15 -43.21 -18.91
CA ARG A 105 2.51 -43.82 -17.73
C ARG A 105 2.28 -42.76 -16.66
N ASP A 106 3.05 -42.80 -15.54
CA ASP A 106 3.00 -41.87 -14.41
C ASP A 106 4.23 -40.97 -14.33
N THR A 107 5.05 -40.94 -15.39
CA THR A 107 6.31 -40.19 -15.42
C THR A 107 6.28 -39.10 -16.48
N LEU A 108 6.54 -37.84 -16.07
CA LEU A 108 6.85 -36.77 -16.97
C LEU A 108 8.32 -36.88 -17.39
N LYS A 109 8.58 -37.22 -18.65
CA LYS A 109 9.91 -37.12 -19.29
C LYS A 109 10.10 -35.72 -19.82
N GLY A 110 10.50 -34.82 -18.94
CA GLY A 110 10.59 -33.40 -19.21
C GLY A 110 10.65 -32.56 -17.96
N ASP A 111 10.55 -31.27 -18.15
CA ASP A 111 10.78 -30.25 -17.11
C ASP A 111 9.49 -29.59 -16.62
N ILE A 112 9.55 -29.06 -15.42
CA ILE A 112 8.53 -28.18 -14.84
C ILE A 112 9.08 -26.78 -14.71
N TYR A 113 8.25 -25.79 -14.98
CA TYR A 113 8.53 -24.37 -14.86
C TYR A 113 7.55 -23.73 -13.89
N VAL A 114 8.06 -23.13 -12.83
CA VAL A 114 7.29 -22.26 -11.93
C VAL A 114 7.50 -20.83 -12.40
N VAL A 115 6.48 -20.27 -13.05
CA VAL A 115 6.55 -18.96 -13.71
C VAL A 115 6.03 -17.90 -12.77
N GLY A 116 6.89 -16.95 -12.40
CA GLY A 116 6.54 -15.84 -11.53
C GLY A 116 5.94 -14.67 -12.31
N GLY A 117 4.84 -14.11 -11.78
CA GLY A 117 4.14 -12.96 -12.33
C GLY A 117 3.97 -11.81 -11.36
N TYR A 118 4.93 -11.60 -10.47
CA TYR A 118 4.91 -10.55 -9.44
C TYR A 118 3.74 -10.66 -8.46
N ASP A 119 3.28 -11.87 -8.16
CA ASP A 119 2.23 -12.09 -7.18
C ASP A 119 2.74 -11.72 -5.76
N PRO A 120 2.24 -10.63 -5.15
CA PRO A 120 2.70 -10.18 -3.84
C PRO A 120 2.13 -11.00 -2.68
N GLU A 121 1.13 -11.85 -2.95
CA GLU A 121 0.46 -12.70 -1.96
C GLU A 121 0.88 -14.17 -2.09
N PHE A 122 1.93 -14.46 -2.88
CA PHE A 122 2.48 -15.81 -2.99
C PHE A 122 3.28 -16.15 -1.73
N ASP A 123 2.59 -16.76 -0.78
CA ASP A 123 3.11 -17.21 0.52
C ASP A 123 3.17 -18.74 0.63
N ASP A 124 3.48 -19.26 1.81
CA ASP A 124 3.57 -20.71 2.06
C ASP A 124 2.25 -21.43 1.80
N GLU A 125 1.10 -20.80 2.11
CA GLU A 125 -0.22 -21.40 1.88
C GLU A 125 -0.53 -21.46 0.37
N ALA A 126 -0.19 -20.41 -0.36
CA ALA A 126 -0.31 -20.38 -1.80
C ALA A 126 0.62 -21.39 -2.48
N LEU A 127 1.85 -21.55 -1.97
CA LEU A 127 2.78 -22.56 -2.44
C LEU A 127 2.24 -23.98 -2.20
N ASP A 128 1.73 -24.28 -1.01
CA ASP A 128 1.12 -25.57 -0.70
C ASP A 128 -0.08 -25.87 -1.61
N SER A 129 -0.90 -24.86 -1.88
CA SER A 129 -2.03 -24.96 -2.82
C SER A 129 -1.55 -25.27 -4.24
N LEU A 130 -0.47 -24.62 -4.68
CA LEU A 130 0.15 -24.87 -5.98
C LEU A 130 0.68 -26.31 -6.08
N VAL A 131 1.42 -26.78 -5.08
CA VAL A 131 1.95 -28.14 -4.99
C VAL A 131 0.81 -29.16 -4.99
N ASN A 132 -0.26 -28.92 -4.22
CA ASN A 132 -1.44 -29.77 -4.21
C ASN A 132 -2.14 -29.82 -5.59
N THR A 133 -2.08 -28.74 -6.34
CA THR A 133 -2.62 -28.72 -7.70
C THR A 133 -1.75 -29.54 -8.65
N VAL A 134 -0.42 -29.40 -8.57
CA VAL A 134 0.52 -30.20 -9.37
C VAL A 134 0.41 -31.68 -9.05
N SER A 135 0.17 -32.06 -7.79
CA SER A 135 0.00 -33.46 -7.39
C SER A 135 -1.21 -34.18 -8.01
N ARG A 136 -2.14 -33.43 -8.60
CA ARG A 136 -3.29 -33.95 -9.34
C ARG A 136 -3.03 -34.17 -10.84
N PHE A 137 -1.84 -33.81 -11.30
CA PHE A 137 -1.46 -34.05 -12.69
C PHE A 137 -1.29 -35.56 -12.95
N PRO A 138 -1.41 -35.99 -14.21
CA PRO A 138 -1.38 -37.42 -14.56
C PRO A 138 0.06 -38.01 -14.54
N PHE A 139 0.89 -37.58 -13.61
CA PHE A 139 2.22 -38.11 -13.34
C PHE A 139 2.59 -37.93 -11.88
N SER A 140 3.33 -38.88 -11.32
CA SER A 140 3.86 -38.83 -9.96
C SER A 140 5.39 -38.70 -9.92
N VAL A 141 6.03 -38.88 -11.04
CA VAL A 141 7.49 -38.76 -11.20
C VAL A 141 7.85 -37.73 -12.26
N ILE A 142 8.81 -36.90 -11.96
CA ILE A 142 9.40 -35.95 -12.88
C ILE A 142 10.83 -36.42 -13.21
N ALA A 143 11.04 -36.88 -14.45
CA ALA A 143 12.36 -37.27 -14.95
C ALA A 143 12.99 -36.10 -15.71
N GLY A 144 13.21 -35.01 -15.02
CA GLY A 144 13.77 -33.76 -15.53
C GLY A 144 14.01 -32.78 -14.40
N ASN A 145 13.98 -31.49 -14.71
CA ASN A 145 14.29 -30.42 -13.76
C ASN A 145 13.05 -29.62 -13.38
N VAL A 146 13.15 -28.89 -12.27
CA VAL A 146 12.22 -27.85 -11.89
C VAL A 146 12.93 -26.51 -12.00
N TYR A 147 12.38 -25.62 -12.83
CA TYR A 147 12.93 -24.29 -13.07
C TYR A 147 12.03 -23.22 -12.45
N GLY A 148 12.65 -22.24 -11.78
CA GLY A 148 12.00 -20.99 -11.43
C GLY A 148 12.18 -20.00 -12.60
N ASP A 149 11.07 -19.63 -13.23
CA ASP A 149 11.10 -18.69 -14.35
C ASP A 149 10.83 -17.27 -13.86
N VAL A 150 11.82 -16.42 -14.04
CA VAL A 150 11.81 -14.99 -13.70
C VAL A 150 11.96 -14.11 -14.96
N SER A 151 11.71 -14.64 -16.12
CA SER A 151 11.92 -13.98 -17.41
C SER A 151 11.04 -12.74 -17.65
N MET A 152 9.97 -12.56 -16.85
CA MET A 152 9.14 -11.36 -16.90
C MET A 152 9.92 -10.08 -16.56
N LYS A 153 11.10 -10.19 -15.93
CA LYS A 153 11.96 -9.07 -15.55
C LYS A 153 13.37 -9.24 -16.08
N ASP A 154 14.03 -8.10 -16.35
CA ASP A 154 15.47 -8.04 -16.57
C ASP A 154 16.25 -8.47 -15.30
N SER A 155 17.57 -8.58 -15.43
CA SER A 155 18.46 -8.97 -14.34
C SER A 155 18.74 -7.86 -13.32
N ILE A 156 18.02 -6.73 -13.38
CA ILE A 156 18.18 -5.62 -12.45
C ILE A 156 17.20 -5.79 -11.28
N TYR A 157 17.65 -6.45 -10.22
CA TYR A 157 16.84 -6.74 -9.05
C TYR A 157 16.78 -5.60 -8.03
N TRP A 158 17.52 -4.52 -8.25
CA TRP A 158 17.66 -3.39 -7.36
C TRP A 158 17.36 -2.08 -8.07
N GLY A 159 16.52 -1.23 -7.49
CA GLY A 159 16.13 0.03 -8.08
C GLY A 159 17.27 1.05 -8.08
N SER A 160 17.43 1.77 -9.19
CA SER A 160 18.36 2.90 -9.25
C SER A 160 18.01 3.96 -8.23
N GLY A 161 18.96 4.37 -7.41
CA GLY A 161 18.76 5.35 -6.33
C GLY A 161 18.20 4.76 -5.03
N TRP A 162 18.03 3.45 -4.92
CA TRP A 162 17.76 2.80 -3.64
C TRP A 162 19.00 2.84 -2.77
N ALA A 163 18.83 3.19 -1.49
CA ALA A 163 19.95 3.27 -0.57
C ALA A 163 20.31 1.88 -0.03
N TRP A 164 21.62 1.61 0.09
CA TRP A 164 22.13 0.32 0.56
C TRP A 164 21.78 0.06 2.02
N ASP A 165 21.61 1.11 2.82
CA ASP A 165 21.29 1.05 4.25
C ASP A 165 19.80 0.79 4.53
N ASP A 166 18.96 0.82 3.50
CA ASP A 166 17.59 0.32 3.60
C ASP A 166 17.51 -1.22 3.61
N THR A 167 18.58 -1.91 3.22
CA THR A 167 18.68 -3.36 3.34
C THR A 167 19.18 -3.72 4.77
N PRO A 168 18.52 -4.61 5.52
CA PRO A 168 17.52 -5.63 5.14
C PRO A 168 16.08 -5.26 5.50
N ALA A 169 15.66 -4.03 5.29
CA ALA A 169 14.30 -3.62 5.61
C ALA A 169 13.26 -4.40 4.81
N SER A 170 12.20 -4.83 5.47
CA SER A 170 11.13 -5.64 4.87
C SER A 170 10.35 -4.92 3.75
N TYR A 171 10.43 -3.60 3.70
CA TYR A 171 9.80 -2.80 2.65
C TYR A 171 10.65 -2.66 1.38
N GLN A 172 11.88 -3.20 1.37
CA GLN A 172 12.82 -3.08 0.26
C GLN A 172 13.46 -4.42 -0.11
N PRO A 173 12.67 -5.44 -0.46
CA PRO A 173 13.20 -6.72 -0.95
C PRO A 173 13.82 -6.55 -2.34
N TYR A 174 14.68 -7.48 -2.73
CA TYR A 174 15.09 -7.60 -4.13
C TYR A 174 13.89 -7.92 -5.01
N LEU A 175 13.79 -7.22 -6.15
CA LEU A 175 12.65 -7.39 -7.06
C LEU A 175 12.85 -8.62 -7.93
N SER A 176 11.95 -9.58 -7.81
CA SER A 176 11.87 -10.76 -8.67
C SER A 176 10.41 -11.04 -9.03
N PRO A 177 10.10 -11.49 -10.25
CA PRO A 177 8.75 -11.94 -10.58
C PRO A 177 8.29 -13.15 -9.78
N LEU A 178 9.21 -14.01 -9.35
CA LEU A 178 8.94 -15.16 -8.50
C LEU A 178 9.51 -14.91 -7.11
N MET A 179 8.64 -14.60 -6.17
CA MET A 179 8.99 -14.31 -4.77
C MET A 179 8.03 -15.04 -3.84
N LEU A 180 8.56 -15.86 -2.96
CA LEU A 180 7.82 -16.45 -1.86
C LEU A 180 7.92 -15.53 -0.64
N ASN A 181 6.83 -15.35 0.11
CA ASN A 181 6.79 -14.55 1.34
C ASN A 181 7.37 -13.13 1.16
N LYS A 182 7.06 -12.49 0.02
CA LYS A 182 7.56 -11.14 -0.33
C LYS A 182 9.09 -11.04 -0.41
N GLY A 183 9.76 -12.16 -0.70
CA GLY A 183 11.23 -12.22 -0.77
C GLY A 183 11.93 -12.09 0.59
N LEU A 184 11.24 -12.40 1.68
CA LEU A 184 11.76 -12.30 3.04
C LEU A 184 12.03 -13.67 3.64
N ILE A 185 13.11 -13.75 4.41
CA ILE A 185 13.40 -14.90 5.27
C ILE A 185 13.55 -14.42 6.71
N THR A 186 13.06 -15.22 7.65
CA THR A 186 13.27 -14.98 9.08
C THR A 186 14.41 -15.85 9.55
N VAL A 187 15.44 -15.23 10.10
CA VAL A 187 16.58 -15.94 10.71
C VAL A 187 16.50 -15.80 12.21
N THR A 188 16.42 -16.93 12.93
CA THR A 188 16.46 -16.94 14.38
C THR A 188 17.80 -17.52 14.83
N ALA A 189 18.57 -16.75 15.59
CA ALA A 189 19.79 -17.20 16.23
C ALA A 189 19.53 -17.45 17.71
N SER A 190 19.78 -18.70 18.18
CA SER A 190 19.74 -19.04 19.60
C SER A 190 21.15 -19.36 20.07
N PRO A 191 21.61 -18.80 21.22
CA PRO A 191 22.87 -19.22 21.79
C PRO A 191 22.75 -20.67 22.25
N LEU A 192 23.59 -21.56 21.72
CA LEU A 192 23.78 -22.88 22.27
C LEU A 192 24.55 -22.73 23.57
N PHE A 193 23.88 -22.77 24.70
CA PHE A 193 24.55 -22.96 25.99
C PHE A 193 25.07 -24.38 26.04
N SER A 194 26.32 -24.58 25.69
CA SER A 194 27.05 -25.76 26.06
C SER A 194 27.35 -25.66 27.56
N SER A 195 26.56 -26.31 28.39
CA SER A 195 26.86 -26.55 29.79
C SER A 195 27.86 -27.67 29.89
N SER A 196 29.11 -27.42 29.55
CA SER A 196 30.25 -28.23 30.00
C SER A 196 31.13 -27.32 30.85
N VAL A 197 30.66 -27.09 32.05
CA VAL A 197 31.55 -26.71 33.15
C VAL A 197 31.96 -28.02 33.80
N LEU A 198 33.20 -28.38 33.63
CA LEU A 198 33.97 -29.22 34.55
C LEU A 198 34.81 -28.34 35.44
#